data_d09c648f7b086a4b8dea0369788b0d61
#
_entry.id   d09c648f7b086a4b8dea0369788b0d61
#
_cell.length_a   1.000
_cell.length_b   1.000
_cell.length_c   1.000
_cell.angle_alpha   90.00
_cell.angle_beta   90.00
_cell.angle_gamma   90.00
#
_symmetry.space_group_name_H-M   'P 1'
#
loop_
_entity.id
_entity.type
_entity.pdbx_description
1 polymer ?
#
loop_
_entity_poly.entity_id
_entity_poly.type
_entity_poly.pdbx_seq_one_letter_code
_entity_poly.pdbx_strand_id
1 'polypeptide(L)'
;MKHFIWMILLPISVLAQVDSSKTYFIELGEATVEGISHSPNFFSTNILAVPIKTLSDQGPTALNNLTRQSPSLQLMSVGDHTVKPVIRGLGGYRTVTAYQGWRYDNLQGGVDHGLDFPLLGIDHIEILPGPNSLALGTDAMAGVLYFSDLRPLETGSSNALKLSGGTNGSPLSGQYDYLGSGEGIYYAGAYFGDNPEYIDGDGDTVHGSHSRTAAVRVLSKFKSGKSNHSLKTSLVARTLGMPEGGHDHDDEPGDEPGHEEEEHGDQQVRNANISWESDRKVGDWVLRNITGFQSASRAEYEEHHEDEDEPGDEPGHEEEGPHIGFNLLSATQTTSLQKMSSSGLLTLGVQQQFRSLQNMEAAEETLYPNKNQFQSAFFAHMSKIQGKNKTSAGLRGEVGSFSGASFLLNWVHSLNKKLDIQSRISYGTRGPQLEERFAYGTHIGAGRFEVGDSNLTSETMLNGEINIGYNSKVFNLQVGAYYQFYNDFIHTSPSDSSGEWRFYYNQKDALLYGVEGRLGWNPTDRIHFHS
;
A
#
# COMPACT_ATOMS: atom_id res chain seq x y z
N MET A 1 5.30 -15.07 62.84
CA MET A 1 4.33 -14.03 62.58
C MET A 1 4.58 -13.47 61.18
N LYS A 2 3.81 -13.92 60.22
CA LYS A 2 3.92 -13.56 58.81
C LYS A 2 2.84 -12.53 58.51
N HIS A 3 3.24 -11.30 58.16
CA HIS A 3 2.28 -10.29 57.68
C HIS A 3 2.14 -10.41 56.18
N PHE A 4 0.96 -10.84 55.72
CA PHE A 4 0.51 -10.81 54.34
C PHE A 4 -0.01 -9.39 54.04
N ILE A 5 0.67 -8.66 53.17
CA ILE A 5 0.15 -7.39 52.63
C ILE A 5 -0.62 -7.73 51.37
N TRP A 6 -1.95 -7.61 51.43
CA TRP A 6 -2.85 -7.63 50.28
C TRP A 6 -2.80 -6.24 49.59
N MET A 7 -2.18 -6.19 48.45
CA MET A 7 -2.23 -5.00 47.57
C MET A 7 -3.51 -5.13 46.71
N ILE A 8 -4.53 -4.37 47.07
CA ILE A 8 -5.77 -4.26 46.31
C ILE A 8 -5.47 -3.42 45.08
N LEU A 9 -5.31 -4.03 43.90
CA LEU A 9 -5.33 -3.37 42.62
C LEU A 9 -6.78 -3.04 42.27
N LEU A 10 -7.18 -1.80 42.53
CA LEU A 10 -8.39 -1.22 41.93
C LEU A 10 -8.14 -1.01 40.43
N PRO A 11 -9.00 -1.53 39.55
CA PRO A 11 -8.93 -1.15 38.15
C PRO A 11 -9.39 0.30 38.03
N ILE A 12 -8.45 1.21 37.75
CA ILE A 12 -8.79 2.55 37.30
C ILE A 12 -9.24 2.39 35.85
N SER A 13 -10.55 2.20 35.67
CA SER A 13 -11.17 2.36 34.35
C SER A 13 -11.16 3.85 34.02
N VAL A 14 -10.11 4.32 33.39
CA VAL A 14 -10.14 5.59 32.66
C VAL A 14 -11.04 5.33 31.45
N LEU A 15 -12.30 5.72 31.58
CA LEU A 15 -13.19 5.89 30.44
C LEU A 15 -12.65 7.06 29.60
N ALA A 16 -11.66 6.78 28.76
CA ALA A 16 -11.36 7.65 27.65
C ALA A 16 -12.55 7.54 26.71
N GLN A 17 -13.41 8.53 26.78
CA GLN A 17 -14.52 8.70 25.84
C GLN A 17 -13.88 9.10 24.51
N VAL A 18 -13.49 8.12 23.70
CA VAL A 18 -13.10 8.34 22.32
C VAL A 18 -14.35 8.71 21.57
N ASP A 19 -14.44 9.98 21.18
CA ASP A 19 -15.47 10.45 20.25
C ASP A 19 -15.17 9.89 18.85
N SER A 20 -15.53 8.61 18.65
CA SER A 20 -15.36 7.86 17.38
C SER A 20 -16.39 8.25 16.32
N SER A 21 -17.20 9.29 16.58
CA SER A 21 -18.41 9.58 15.81
C SER A 21 -18.24 10.51 14.61
N LYS A 22 -17.02 10.92 14.27
CA LYS A 22 -16.79 11.74 13.07
C LYS A 22 -16.23 10.91 11.93
N THR A 23 -17.07 10.05 11.35
CA THR A 23 -16.88 9.66 9.96
C THR A 23 -17.07 10.92 9.13
N TYR A 24 -15.98 11.56 8.77
CA TYR A 24 -16.03 12.73 7.87
C TYR A 24 -16.38 12.21 6.47
N PHE A 25 -17.67 12.24 6.13
CA PHE A 25 -18.01 12.41 4.74
C PHE A 25 -17.49 13.79 4.37
N ILE A 26 -16.44 13.84 3.59
CA ILE A 26 -16.03 15.08 2.95
C ILE A 26 -17.15 15.37 1.96
N GLU A 27 -18.20 16.12 2.40
CA GLU A 27 -18.88 16.96 1.45
C GLU A 27 -17.78 17.76 0.78
N LEU A 28 -17.65 17.60 -0.54
CA LEU A 28 -16.80 18.46 -1.35
C LEU A 28 -17.37 19.88 -1.28
N GLY A 29 -17.24 20.48 -0.10
CA GLY A 29 -17.41 21.91 0.08
C GLY A 29 -16.35 22.58 -0.76
N GLU A 30 -16.73 23.70 -1.36
CA GLU A 30 -15.96 24.55 -2.25
C GLU A 30 -14.46 24.45 -1.97
N ALA A 31 -13.71 23.94 -2.96
CA ALA A 31 -12.27 23.84 -2.90
C ALA A 31 -11.71 25.24 -2.76
N THR A 32 -11.44 25.65 -1.54
CA THR A 32 -10.66 26.86 -1.27
C THR A 32 -9.28 26.65 -1.87
N VAL A 33 -8.93 27.53 -2.81
CA VAL A 33 -7.70 27.49 -3.61
C VAL A 33 -6.52 27.93 -2.73
N GLU A 34 -6.16 27.14 -1.73
CA GLU A 34 -4.86 27.22 -1.06
C GLU A 34 -4.22 25.83 -1.05
N GLY A 35 -3.54 25.55 -2.14
CA GLY A 35 -2.89 24.29 -2.38
C GLY A 35 -3.82 23.33 -3.15
N ILE A 36 -3.53 23.18 -4.43
CA ILE A 36 -4.18 22.17 -5.24
C ILE A 36 -3.88 20.83 -4.57
N SER A 37 -4.91 20.30 -3.92
CA SER A 37 -4.83 19.01 -3.25
C SER A 37 -4.37 17.95 -4.24
N HIS A 38 -3.39 17.15 -3.88
CA HIS A 38 -2.91 16.01 -4.65
C HIS A 38 -3.94 14.89 -4.73
N SER A 39 -5.09 15.11 -4.15
CA SER A 39 -6.13 14.10 -4.09
C SER A 39 -6.56 13.71 -5.49
N PRO A 40 -6.51 12.42 -5.84
CA PRO A 40 -7.09 11.88 -7.06
C PRO A 40 -8.61 12.04 -7.11
N ASN A 41 -9.22 12.78 -6.18
CA ASN A 41 -10.65 13.09 -6.06
C ASN A 41 -11.30 13.64 -7.33
N PHE A 42 -10.51 14.20 -8.24
CA PHE A 42 -11.01 14.63 -9.55
C PHE A 42 -11.28 13.46 -10.49
N PHE A 43 -10.65 12.30 -10.28
CA PHE A 43 -10.72 11.15 -11.17
C PHE A 43 -11.77 10.12 -10.74
N SER A 44 -12.10 10.04 -9.47
CA SER A 44 -13.06 9.08 -8.93
C SER A 44 -14.04 9.77 -8.00
N THR A 45 -15.27 9.30 -7.99
CA THR A 45 -16.33 9.75 -7.08
C THR A 45 -16.68 8.67 -6.05
N ASN A 46 -16.24 7.44 -6.25
CA ASN A 46 -16.37 6.35 -5.29
C ASN A 46 -15.06 6.23 -4.49
N ILE A 47 -14.71 7.29 -3.78
CA ILE A 47 -13.53 7.34 -2.92
C ILE A 47 -13.98 7.17 -1.49
N LEU A 48 -13.34 6.27 -0.78
CA LEU A 48 -13.45 6.15 0.65
C LEU A 48 -12.19 6.72 1.30
N ALA A 49 -12.32 7.80 2.03
CA ALA A 49 -11.25 8.35 2.85
C ALA A 49 -11.37 7.82 4.29
N VAL A 50 -10.35 7.13 4.77
CA VAL A 50 -10.27 6.56 6.12
C VAL A 50 -9.25 7.36 6.93
N PRO A 51 -9.68 8.12 7.95
CA PRO A 51 -8.76 8.86 8.81
C PRO A 51 -7.82 7.91 9.57
N ILE A 52 -6.54 8.26 9.66
CA ILE A 52 -5.55 7.44 10.39
C ILE A 52 -5.91 7.25 11.86
N LYS A 53 -6.58 8.22 12.47
CA LYS A 53 -7.04 8.10 13.87
C LYS A 53 -7.93 6.87 14.12
N THR A 54 -8.63 6.38 13.09
CA THR A 54 -9.45 5.15 13.20
C THR A 54 -8.62 3.86 13.14
N LEU A 55 -7.35 3.97 12.73
CA LEU A 55 -6.41 2.86 12.58
C LEU A 55 -5.31 2.86 13.65
N SER A 56 -5.12 3.99 14.35
CA SER A 56 -3.92 4.29 15.12
C SER A 56 -3.77 3.51 16.44
N ASP A 57 -4.76 2.73 16.84
CA ASP A 57 -4.71 1.99 18.11
C ASP A 57 -3.80 0.76 18.05
N GLN A 58 -3.32 0.39 16.86
CA GLN A 58 -2.47 -0.80 16.62
C GLN A 58 -1.06 -0.45 16.12
N GLY A 59 -0.65 0.80 16.21
CA GLY A 59 0.66 1.26 15.73
C GLY A 59 0.68 1.68 14.25
N PRO A 60 1.77 2.33 13.78
CA PRO A 60 1.82 2.98 12.48
C PRO A 60 1.91 2.04 11.28
N THR A 61 2.13 0.75 11.50
CA THR A 61 2.20 -0.28 10.44
C THR A 61 0.91 -1.09 10.30
N ALA A 62 -0.03 -0.96 11.24
CA ALA A 62 -1.25 -1.76 11.25
C ALA A 62 -2.26 -1.24 10.22
N LEU A 63 -2.32 -1.89 9.07
CA LEU A 63 -3.31 -1.62 8.02
C LEU A 63 -4.53 -2.55 8.10
N ASN A 64 -4.49 -3.58 8.96
CA ASN A 64 -5.51 -4.64 9.04
C ASN A 64 -6.94 -4.11 9.25
N ASN A 65 -7.09 -2.96 9.91
CA ASN A 65 -8.40 -2.35 10.14
C ASN A 65 -9.00 -1.65 8.91
N LEU A 66 -8.24 -1.49 7.80
CA LEU A 66 -8.76 -0.86 6.58
C LEU A 66 -9.86 -1.70 5.92
N THR A 67 -9.79 -3.03 6.02
CA THR A 67 -10.79 -3.93 5.40
C THR A 67 -12.19 -3.70 5.95
N ARG A 68 -12.30 -3.34 7.23
CA ARG A 68 -13.58 -3.04 7.87
C ARG A 68 -14.22 -1.76 7.36
N GLN A 69 -13.46 -0.93 6.63
CA GLN A 69 -13.91 0.37 6.16
C GLN A 69 -14.40 0.36 4.71
N SER A 70 -13.99 -0.64 3.91
CA SER A 70 -14.34 -0.70 2.49
C SER A 70 -14.68 -2.11 2.02
N PRO A 71 -15.86 -2.34 1.43
CA PRO A 71 -16.20 -3.65 0.85
C PRO A 71 -15.33 -4.00 -0.37
N SER A 72 -14.72 -3.02 -1.01
CA SER A 72 -13.83 -3.23 -2.16
C SER A 72 -12.43 -3.67 -1.77
N LEU A 73 -12.02 -3.46 -0.52
CA LEU A 73 -10.66 -3.73 -0.06
C LEU A 73 -10.63 -4.96 0.83
N GLN A 74 -9.79 -5.89 0.47
CA GLN A 74 -9.34 -7.00 1.30
C GLN A 74 -7.85 -6.82 1.58
N LEU A 75 -7.37 -7.41 2.65
CA LEU A 75 -5.95 -7.49 2.94
C LEU A 75 -5.59 -8.97 2.99
N MET A 76 -4.64 -9.36 2.17
CA MET A 76 -3.95 -10.62 2.31
C MET A 76 -2.83 -10.38 3.30
N SER A 77 -2.79 -11.13 4.39
CA SER A 77 -1.76 -11.01 5.41
C SER A 77 -1.12 -12.37 5.67
N VAL A 78 0.18 -12.34 5.88
CA VAL A 78 0.95 -13.44 6.44
C VAL A 78 1.39 -12.95 7.83
N GLY A 79 0.79 -13.52 8.87
CA GLY A 79 0.91 -12.97 10.22
C GLY A 79 0.33 -11.54 10.36
N ASP A 80 0.68 -10.86 11.44
CA ASP A 80 0.21 -9.49 11.72
C ASP A 80 1.02 -8.39 11.02
N HIS A 81 2.15 -8.74 10.42
CA HIS A 81 3.18 -7.79 10.01
C HIS A 81 3.29 -7.63 8.50
N THR A 82 2.91 -8.64 7.73
CA THR A 82 2.95 -8.62 6.26
C THR A 82 1.54 -8.46 5.73
N VAL A 83 1.26 -7.28 5.19
CA VAL A 83 -0.08 -6.91 4.72
C VAL A 83 -0.03 -6.47 3.28
N LYS A 84 -0.81 -7.12 2.41
CA LYS A 84 -0.90 -6.83 0.98
C LYS A 84 -2.31 -6.41 0.59
N PRO A 85 -2.51 -5.22 0.01
CA PRO A 85 -3.84 -4.77 -0.38
C PRO A 85 -4.32 -5.53 -1.62
N VAL A 86 -5.58 -5.96 -1.55
CA VAL A 86 -6.31 -6.62 -2.63
C VAL A 86 -7.60 -5.84 -2.87
N ILE A 87 -7.75 -5.23 -4.02
CA ILE A 87 -8.94 -4.45 -4.38
C ILE A 87 -9.76 -5.26 -5.38
N ARG A 88 -11.02 -5.55 -5.02
CA ARG A 88 -11.94 -6.36 -5.85
C ARG A 88 -11.35 -7.72 -6.27
N GLY A 89 -10.64 -8.38 -5.35
CA GLY A 89 -9.99 -9.67 -5.62
C GLY A 89 -8.67 -9.60 -6.39
N LEU A 90 -8.18 -8.41 -6.73
CA LEU A 90 -6.95 -8.20 -7.46
C LEU A 90 -5.89 -7.52 -6.58
N GLY A 91 -4.79 -8.19 -6.37
CA GLY A 91 -3.62 -7.72 -5.64
C GLY A 91 -2.37 -7.58 -6.50
N GLY A 92 -1.23 -7.48 -5.85
CA GLY A 92 0.08 -7.41 -6.48
C GLY A 92 0.23 -6.18 -7.36
N TYR A 93 0.74 -6.39 -8.55
CA TYR A 93 1.06 -5.30 -9.48
C TYR A 93 -0.14 -4.56 -10.07
N ARG A 94 -1.38 -5.01 -9.84
CA ARG A 94 -2.61 -4.33 -10.31
C ARG A 94 -3.20 -3.36 -9.29
N THR A 95 -2.73 -3.41 -8.06
CA THR A 95 -3.09 -2.46 -7.00
C THR A 95 -1.92 -1.52 -6.75
N VAL A 96 -2.09 -0.26 -7.09
CA VAL A 96 -1.05 0.76 -6.93
C VAL A 96 -1.16 1.40 -5.55
N THR A 97 -0.04 1.50 -4.87
CA THR A 97 0.11 2.32 -3.67
C THR A 97 0.73 3.65 -4.07
N ALA A 98 0.09 4.76 -3.68
CA ALA A 98 0.64 6.09 -3.84
C ALA A 98 0.98 6.68 -2.47
N TYR A 99 2.21 7.10 -2.31
CA TYR A 99 2.79 7.62 -1.08
C TYR A 99 3.66 8.84 -1.37
N GLN A 100 3.63 9.82 -0.54
CA GLN A 100 4.36 11.08 -0.77
C GLN A 100 4.00 11.80 -2.08
N GLY A 101 2.81 11.55 -2.65
CA GLY A 101 2.34 12.20 -3.87
C GLY A 101 2.72 11.51 -5.18
N TRP A 102 3.38 10.34 -5.12
CA TRP A 102 3.78 9.55 -6.28
C TRP A 102 3.64 8.05 -6.01
N ARG A 103 3.80 7.21 -7.03
CA ARG A 103 3.71 5.75 -6.91
C ARG A 103 4.84 5.24 -6.00
N TYR A 104 4.45 4.46 -4.99
CA TYR A 104 5.35 3.72 -4.13
C TYR A 104 5.51 2.29 -4.66
N ASP A 105 6.74 1.88 -4.91
CA ASP A 105 7.08 0.60 -5.50
C ASP A 105 7.93 -0.19 -4.49
N ASN A 106 7.39 -1.28 -3.93
CA ASN A 106 8.03 -2.01 -2.84
C ASN A 106 8.09 -3.52 -3.07
N LEU A 107 8.34 -3.94 -4.31
CA LEU A 107 8.58 -5.34 -4.64
C LEU A 107 7.42 -6.28 -4.22
N GLN A 108 6.18 -5.90 -4.53
CA GLN A 108 4.98 -6.64 -4.13
C GLN A 108 4.74 -7.96 -4.89
N GLY A 109 5.75 -8.55 -5.51
CA GLY A 109 5.63 -9.75 -6.34
C GLY A 109 5.20 -10.98 -5.56
N GLY A 110 5.89 -11.30 -4.48
CA GLY A 110 5.62 -12.46 -3.64
C GLY A 110 4.33 -12.33 -2.83
N VAL A 111 3.80 -13.44 -2.36
CA VAL A 111 2.64 -13.45 -1.43
C VAL A 111 3.04 -12.91 -0.05
N ASP A 112 4.27 -13.11 0.33
CA ASP A 112 4.96 -12.68 1.55
C ASP A 112 5.43 -11.23 1.51
N HIS A 113 5.43 -10.57 0.35
CA HIS A 113 5.87 -9.19 0.19
C HIS A 113 4.74 -8.20 0.47
N GLY A 114 4.66 -7.70 1.67
CA GLY A 114 3.67 -6.72 2.10
C GLY A 114 4.04 -5.26 1.84
N LEU A 115 3.18 -4.36 2.28
CA LEU A 115 3.45 -2.92 2.30
C LEU A 115 4.38 -2.57 3.46
N ASP A 116 5.54 -2.02 3.14
CA ASP A 116 6.62 -1.74 4.07
C ASP A 116 6.85 -0.23 4.29
N PHE A 117 5.80 0.52 4.59
CA PHE A 117 5.98 1.90 4.98
C PHE A 117 5.18 2.25 6.25
N PRO A 118 5.69 3.19 7.06
CA PRO A 118 5.01 3.60 8.28
C PRO A 118 3.88 4.57 7.96
N LEU A 119 2.82 4.55 8.79
CA LEU A 119 1.75 5.53 8.73
C LEU A 119 2.11 6.89 9.39
N LEU A 120 3.41 7.13 9.63
CA LEU A 120 3.92 8.38 10.18
C LEU A 120 3.55 9.57 9.29
N GLY A 121 2.98 10.61 9.86
CA GLY A 121 2.63 11.84 9.15
C GLY A 121 1.56 11.67 8.06
N ILE A 122 0.77 10.60 8.10
CA ILE A 122 -0.40 10.39 7.25
C ILE A 122 -1.64 10.91 7.96
N ASP A 123 -2.49 11.66 7.26
CA ASP A 123 -3.77 12.16 7.73
C ASP A 123 -4.88 11.13 7.49
N HIS A 124 -4.98 10.64 6.27
CA HIS A 124 -5.97 9.66 5.87
C HIS A 124 -5.51 8.81 4.69
N ILE A 125 -6.16 7.67 4.50
CA ILE A 125 -5.95 6.77 3.37
C ILE A 125 -7.19 6.83 2.48
N GLU A 126 -6.99 7.07 1.20
CA GLU A 126 -8.05 7.04 0.19
C GLU A 126 -8.00 5.72 -0.55
N ILE A 127 -9.13 5.02 -0.59
CA ILE A 127 -9.32 3.78 -1.34
C ILE A 127 -10.08 4.14 -2.62
N LEU A 128 -9.46 3.91 -3.77
CA LEU A 128 -9.98 4.23 -5.08
C LEU A 128 -10.14 2.93 -5.89
N PRO A 129 -11.28 2.23 -5.81
CA PRO A 129 -11.50 1.02 -6.59
C PRO A 129 -11.61 1.34 -8.08
N GLY A 130 -11.29 0.31 -8.89
CA GLY A 130 -11.35 0.39 -10.34
C GLY A 130 -10.18 1.15 -10.96
N PRO A 131 -10.11 1.20 -12.30
CA PRO A 131 -8.95 1.73 -13.01
C PRO A 131 -8.80 3.23 -12.82
N ASN A 132 -7.71 3.61 -12.15
CA ASN A 132 -7.30 4.99 -11.91
C ASN A 132 -5.93 5.29 -12.56
N SER A 133 -5.63 4.59 -13.64
CA SER A 133 -4.35 4.62 -14.35
C SER A 133 -3.93 5.98 -14.87
N LEU A 134 -4.86 6.88 -15.11
CA LEU A 134 -4.58 8.19 -15.69
C LEU A 134 -3.60 9.03 -14.86
N ALA A 135 -3.74 8.97 -13.53
CA ALA A 135 -2.94 9.80 -12.63
C ALA A 135 -1.63 9.14 -12.18
N LEU A 136 -1.65 7.83 -11.94
CA LEU A 136 -0.58 7.13 -11.21
C LEU A 136 0.10 6.03 -12.02
N GLY A 137 -0.25 5.88 -13.29
CA GLY A 137 0.32 4.87 -14.18
C GLY A 137 -0.65 3.75 -14.50
N THR A 138 -0.30 2.98 -15.53
CA THR A 138 -1.16 1.96 -16.14
C THR A 138 -1.45 0.78 -15.21
N ASP A 139 -0.59 0.51 -14.24
CA ASP A 139 -0.73 -0.64 -13.34
C ASP A 139 -1.94 -0.51 -12.38
N ALA A 140 -2.52 0.68 -12.22
CA ALA A 140 -3.69 0.90 -11.37
C ALA A 140 -4.99 0.35 -11.97
N MET A 141 -5.02 -0.93 -12.34
CA MET A 141 -6.18 -1.59 -12.96
C MET A 141 -7.22 -2.00 -11.92
N ALA A 142 -6.79 -2.58 -10.81
CA ALA A 142 -7.68 -2.94 -9.70
C ALA A 142 -8.11 -1.71 -8.91
N GLY A 143 -7.18 -0.79 -8.70
CA GLY A 143 -7.40 0.42 -7.94
C GLY A 143 -6.13 1.02 -7.35
N VAL A 144 -6.33 2.01 -6.49
CA VAL A 144 -5.26 2.74 -5.83
C VAL A 144 -5.53 2.85 -4.34
N LEU A 145 -4.49 2.62 -3.56
CA LEU A 145 -4.39 3.02 -2.16
C LEU A 145 -3.56 4.30 -2.10
N TYR A 146 -4.21 5.43 -1.79
CA TYR A 146 -3.55 6.73 -1.76
C TYR A 146 -3.39 7.24 -0.33
N PHE A 147 -2.16 7.53 0.09
CA PHE A 147 -1.81 8.01 1.41
C PHE A 147 -1.63 9.53 1.39
N SER A 148 -2.55 10.22 2.04
CA SER A 148 -2.56 11.68 2.13
C SER A 148 -1.81 12.15 3.36
N ASP A 149 -0.87 13.08 3.15
CA ASP A 149 -0.02 13.62 4.21
C ASP A 149 -0.78 14.55 5.17
N LEU A 150 -0.35 14.59 6.43
CA LEU A 150 -0.77 15.61 7.39
C LEU A 150 -0.50 17.00 6.81
N ARG A 151 -1.41 17.92 7.12
CA ARG A 151 -1.23 19.35 6.83
C ARG A 151 -0.51 20.01 8.00
N PRO A 152 0.32 21.05 7.75
CA PRO A 152 0.85 21.85 8.84
C PRO A 152 -0.28 22.50 9.63
N LEU A 153 -0.02 22.75 10.89
CA LEU A 153 -0.91 23.54 11.73
C LEU A 153 -1.07 24.96 11.17
N GLU A 154 -2.17 25.60 11.45
CA GLU A 154 -2.35 27.03 11.14
C GLU A 154 -1.36 27.89 11.93
N THR A 155 -1.19 27.58 13.21
CA THR A 155 -0.27 28.29 14.12
C THR A 155 0.34 27.35 15.15
N GLY A 156 1.55 27.65 15.62
CA GLY A 156 2.20 26.95 16.72
C GLY A 156 2.80 25.61 16.33
N SER A 157 3.01 24.76 17.32
CA SER A 157 3.52 23.39 17.16
C SER A 157 2.93 22.46 18.21
N SER A 158 2.91 21.17 17.89
CA SER A 158 2.48 20.09 18.76
C SER A 158 3.53 18.98 18.77
N ASN A 159 3.73 18.36 19.92
CA ASN A 159 4.55 17.17 20.08
C ASN A 159 3.70 16.08 20.70
N ALA A 160 3.86 14.86 20.24
CA ALA A 160 3.20 13.69 20.79
C ALA A 160 4.20 12.56 20.98
N LEU A 161 4.16 11.92 22.13
CA LEU A 161 4.84 10.66 22.41
C LEU A 161 3.79 9.61 22.69
N LYS A 162 3.84 8.52 21.93
CA LYS A 162 2.98 7.36 22.12
C LYS A 162 3.86 6.18 22.52
N LEU A 163 3.48 5.48 23.55
CA LEU A 163 4.09 4.22 23.97
C LEU A 163 2.99 3.18 24.02
N SER A 164 3.23 2.03 23.46
CA SER A 164 2.30 0.90 23.53
C SER A 164 3.06 -0.38 23.83
N GLY A 165 2.36 -1.30 24.47
CA GLY A 165 2.85 -2.62 24.77
C GLY A 165 1.68 -3.52 25.13
N GLY A 166 1.84 -4.79 24.97
CA GLY A 166 0.82 -5.80 25.23
C GLY A 166 1.43 -7.13 25.61
N THR A 167 0.62 -8.15 25.56
CA THR A 167 1.00 -9.55 25.80
C THR A 167 0.83 -10.33 24.51
N ASN A 168 1.52 -11.46 24.39
CA ASN A 168 1.37 -12.42 23.30
C ASN A 168 1.60 -11.81 21.92
N GLY A 169 2.86 -11.57 21.55
CA GLY A 169 3.25 -11.02 20.25
C GLY A 169 2.92 -9.53 20.07
N SER A 170 2.31 -8.90 21.07
CA SER A 170 1.98 -7.48 21.01
C SER A 170 3.22 -6.61 21.11
N PRO A 171 3.31 -5.57 20.28
CA PRO A 171 4.51 -4.77 20.17
C PRO A 171 4.84 -4.03 21.47
N LEU A 172 6.10 -4.04 21.84
CA LEU A 172 6.67 -2.93 22.58
C LEU A 172 7.02 -1.84 21.56
N SER A 173 6.28 -0.75 21.52
CA SER A 173 6.52 0.29 20.52
C SER A 173 6.52 1.69 21.09
N GLY A 174 7.32 2.55 20.45
CA GLY A 174 7.39 3.97 20.71
C GLY A 174 7.27 4.78 19.43
N GLN A 175 6.47 5.84 19.48
CA GLN A 175 6.34 6.80 18.38
C GLN A 175 6.45 8.21 18.92
N TYR A 176 7.27 9.02 18.28
CA TYR A 176 7.35 10.45 18.50
C TYR A 176 6.90 11.18 17.23
N ASP A 177 6.04 12.17 17.41
CA ASP A 177 5.54 13.04 16.35
C ASP A 177 5.75 14.51 16.74
N TYR A 178 6.37 15.28 15.86
CA TYR A 178 6.36 16.73 15.84
C TYR A 178 5.46 17.22 14.71
N LEU A 179 4.56 18.14 14.97
CA LEU A 179 3.74 18.82 13.96
C LEU A 179 3.79 20.31 14.21
N GLY A 180 4.23 21.08 13.23
CA GLY A 180 4.42 22.51 13.29
C GLY A 180 3.62 23.29 12.24
N SER A 181 3.73 24.61 12.30
CA SER A 181 3.14 25.55 11.36
C SER A 181 4.21 26.30 10.57
N GLY A 182 3.82 26.89 9.44
CA GLY A 182 4.69 27.76 8.64
C GLY A 182 5.58 27.04 7.62
N GLU A 183 6.66 27.71 7.23
CA GLU A 183 7.66 27.20 6.30
C GLU A 183 8.78 26.45 7.04
N GLY A 184 9.46 25.53 6.35
CA GLY A 184 10.47 24.66 6.91
C GLY A 184 9.91 23.26 7.20
N ILE A 185 10.48 22.57 8.17
CA ILE A 185 9.98 21.26 8.62
C ILE A 185 8.68 21.49 9.40
N TYR A 186 7.58 20.96 8.87
CA TYR A 186 6.29 21.02 9.56
C TYR A 186 5.87 19.69 10.18
N TYR A 187 6.50 18.58 9.79
CA TYR A 187 6.32 17.29 10.43
C TYR A 187 7.67 16.55 10.50
N ALA A 188 7.92 15.95 11.65
CA ALA A 188 9.00 14.97 11.85
C ALA A 188 8.47 13.87 12.78
N GLY A 189 8.54 12.64 12.34
CA GLY A 189 8.10 11.47 13.09
C GLY A 189 9.15 10.39 13.12
N ALA A 190 9.23 9.67 14.24
CA ALA A 190 10.04 8.47 14.40
C ALA A 190 9.21 7.38 15.08
N TYR A 191 9.42 6.16 14.67
CA TYR A 191 8.78 4.97 15.21
C TYR A 191 9.80 3.85 15.42
N PHE A 192 9.63 3.14 16.51
CA PHE A 192 10.28 1.86 16.77
C PHE A 192 9.25 0.89 17.34
N GLY A 193 9.24 -0.33 16.84
CA GLY A 193 8.41 -1.42 17.34
C GLY A 193 9.20 -2.72 17.32
N ASP A 194 9.02 -3.52 18.36
CA ASP A 194 9.60 -4.84 18.53
C ASP A 194 8.50 -5.78 18.97
N ASN A 195 8.09 -6.69 18.08
CA ASN A 195 7.05 -7.67 18.31
C ASN A 195 7.74 -9.03 18.47
N PRO A 196 7.73 -9.63 19.65
CA PRO A 196 8.19 -11.01 19.83
C PRO A 196 7.22 -11.97 19.12
N GLU A 197 7.62 -13.21 18.99
CA GLU A 197 6.75 -14.28 18.54
C GLU A 197 5.49 -14.39 19.41
N TYR A 198 4.39 -14.76 18.80
CA TYR A 198 3.14 -14.95 19.53
C TYR A 198 2.88 -16.43 19.84
N ILE A 199 2.09 -16.64 20.89
CA ILE A 199 1.64 -17.97 21.34
C ILE A 199 0.23 -18.18 20.80
N ASP A 200 -0.01 -19.31 20.19
CA ASP A 200 -1.31 -19.67 19.62
C ASP A 200 -2.36 -20.05 20.68
N GLY A 201 -3.54 -20.54 20.26
CA GLY A 201 -4.64 -20.91 21.16
C GLY A 201 -4.36 -22.18 21.98
N ASP A 202 -3.44 -23.02 21.55
CA ASP A 202 -3.07 -24.28 22.19
C ASP A 202 -1.86 -24.11 23.14
N GLY A 203 -1.20 -22.97 23.08
CA GLY A 203 -0.12 -22.58 23.97
C GLY A 203 1.27 -22.73 23.35
N ASP A 204 1.34 -23.03 22.06
CA ASP A 204 2.58 -23.22 21.34
C ASP A 204 3.09 -21.90 20.74
N THR A 205 4.40 -21.73 20.67
CA THR A 205 5.01 -20.56 20.03
C THR A 205 4.90 -20.70 18.52
N VAL A 206 4.35 -19.68 17.84
CA VAL A 206 4.36 -19.61 16.38
C VAL A 206 5.68 -19.00 15.95
N HIS A 207 6.62 -19.86 15.63
CA HIS A 207 7.97 -19.48 15.19
C HIS A 207 7.93 -18.68 13.89
N GLY A 208 8.92 -17.80 13.68
CA GLY A 208 8.93 -16.89 12.53
C GLY A 208 7.83 -15.81 12.55
N SER A 209 7.06 -15.67 13.63
CA SER A 209 6.01 -14.65 13.74
C SER A 209 6.47 -13.31 14.31
N HIS A 210 7.75 -13.18 14.64
CA HIS A 210 8.32 -11.94 15.18
C HIS A 210 8.49 -10.85 14.13
N SER A 211 8.59 -9.60 14.59
CA SER A 211 8.99 -8.48 13.71
C SER A 211 9.62 -7.33 14.47
N ARG A 212 10.58 -6.69 13.85
CA ARG A 212 11.18 -5.45 14.33
C ARG A 212 11.10 -4.37 13.26
N THR A 213 10.67 -3.17 13.64
CA THR A 213 10.50 -2.06 12.70
C THR A 213 11.09 -0.78 13.28
N ALA A 214 11.90 -0.10 12.50
CA ALA A 214 12.34 1.27 12.76
C ALA A 214 11.99 2.15 11.56
N ALA A 215 11.45 3.34 11.81
CA ALA A 215 11.06 4.24 10.75
C ALA A 215 11.22 5.70 11.15
N VAL A 216 11.56 6.54 10.16
CA VAL A 216 11.63 7.99 10.30
C VAL A 216 10.97 8.64 9.10
N ARG A 217 10.23 9.72 9.31
CA ARG A 217 9.64 10.53 8.26
C ARG A 217 9.75 12.01 8.55
N VAL A 218 10.08 12.79 7.51
CA VAL A 218 10.16 14.26 7.58
C VAL A 218 9.41 14.86 6.40
N LEU A 219 8.53 15.84 6.70
CA LEU A 219 7.81 16.62 5.72
C LEU A 219 8.17 18.10 5.90
N SER A 220 8.56 18.74 4.80
CA SER A 220 8.88 20.17 4.80
C SER A 220 8.24 20.89 3.64
N LYS A 221 8.00 22.18 3.80
CA LYS A 221 7.56 23.06 2.73
C LYS A 221 8.19 24.43 2.85
N PHE A 222 8.45 25.06 1.71
CA PHE A 222 9.06 26.36 1.62
C PHE A 222 8.67 27.08 0.33
N LYS A 223 8.83 28.39 0.33
CA LYS A 223 8.59 29.22 -0.85
C LYS A 223 9.92 29.70 -1.44
N SER A 224 10.02 29.71 -2.76
CA SER A 224 11.14 30.31 -3.48
C SER A 224 10.59 31.12 -4.66
N GLY A 225 10.67 32.43 -4.58
CA GLY A 225 10.10 33.33 -5.55
C GLY A 225 8.58 33.14 -5.72
N LYS A 226 8.14 32.71 -6.90
CA LYS A 226 6.73 32.44 -7.23
C LYS A 226 6.35 30.95 -7.09
N SER A 227 7.23 30.13 -6.56
CA SER A 227 7.03 28.69 -6.45
C SER A 227 6.87 28.26 -5.00
N ASN A 228 5.90 27.37 -4.76
CA ASN A 228 5.79 26.62 -3.51
C ASN A 228 6.50 25.28 -3.71
N HIS A 229 7.22 24.84 -2.71
CA HIS A 229 7.97 23.59 -2.71
C HIS A 229 7.59 22.73 -1.51
N SER A 230 7.60 21.43 -1.70
CA SER A 230 7.50 20.45 -0.62
C SER A 230 8.59 19.41 -0.81
N LEU A 231 9.32 19.11 0.25
CA LEU A 231 10.29 18.01 0.29
C LEU A 231 9.83 17.02 1.35
N LYS A 232 9.77 15.75 0.97
CA LYS A 232 9.29 14.67 1.82
C LYS A 232 10.32 13.54 1.80
N THR A 233 10.62 13.00 2.95
CA THR A 233 11.61 11.93 3.10
C THR A 233 11.10 10.90 4.08
N SER A 234 11.32 9.62 3.80
CA SER A 234 11.07 8.52 4.74
C SER A 234 12.13 7.44 4.63
N LEU A 235 12.47 6.86 5.77
CA LEU A 235 13.36 5.72 5.92
C LEU A 235 12.63 4.66 6.72
N VAL A 236 12.72 3.41 6.30
CA VAL A 236 12.14 2.25 6.99
C VAL A 236 13.17 1.13 6.96
N ALA A 237 13.34 0.49 8.09
CA ALA A 237 14.07 -0.77 8.24
C ALA A 237 13.19 -1.74 9.02
N ARG A 238 13.03 -2.96 8.50
CA ARG A 238 12.25 -4.02 9.13
C ARG A 238 13.02 -5.33 9.08
N THR A 239 12.86 -6.13 10.13
CA THR A 239 13.15 -7.56 10.14
C THR A 239 11.83 -8.26 10.42
N LEU A 240 11.52 -9.26 9.65
CA LEU A 240 10.27 -10.03 9.72
C LEU A 240 10.65 -11.50 9.75
N GLY A 241 10.19 -12.25 10.74
CA GLY A 241 10.27 -13.69 10.68
C GLY A 241 9.36 -14.23 9.56
N MET A 242 9.72 -15.36 9.02
CA MET A 242 8.95 -16.09 8.01
C MET A 242 8.37 -17.34 8.65
N PRO A 243 7.07 -17.34 9.06
CA PRO A 243 6.44 -18.52 9.60
C PRO A 243 6.37 -19.59 8.51
N GLU A 244 6.86 -20.77 8.79
CA GLU A 244 6.65 -21.92 7.93
C GLU A 244 5.18 -22.33 7.92
N GLY A 245 4.66 -22.67 6.76
CA GLY A 245 3.38 -23.37 6.64
C GLY A 245 3.58 -24.77 7.19
N GLY A 246 2.87 -25.13 8.26
CA GLY A 246 3.02 -26.40 8.93
C GLY A 246 3.11 -27.56 7.92
N HIS A 247 4.26 -28.17 7.84
CA HIS A 247 4.38 -29.47 7.25
C HIS A 247 3.69 -30.44 8.22
N ASP A 248 2.58 -31.03 7.81
CA ASP A 248 2.06 -32.23 8.46
C ASP A 248 3.16 -33.29 8.35
N HIS A 249 3.98 -33.41 9.39
CA HIS A 249 4.81 -34.60 9.54
C HIS A 249 3.85 -35.76 9.77
N ASP A 250 3.61 -36.55 8.73
CA ASP A 250 3.06 -37.88 8.90
C ASP A 250 4.07 -38.63 9.80
N ASP A 251 3.77 -38.69 11.10
CA ASP A 251 4.52 -39.49 12.07
C ASP A 251 4.62 -40.94 11.54
N GLU A 252 5.69 -41.28 10.87
CA GLU A 252 5.99 -42.68 10.61
C GLU A 252 6.29 -43.33 11.99
N PRO A 253 5.60 -44.42 12.33
CA PRO A 253 5.79 -45.05 13.64
C PRO A 253 7.17 -45.71 13.70
N GLY A 254 8.15 -44.98 14.25
CA GLY A 254 9.49 -45.50 14.44
C GLY A 254 10.59 -44.44 14.59
N ASP A 255 10.34 -43.21 14.31
CA ASP A 255 11.31 -42.14 14.56
C ASP A 255 11.45 -41.86 16.05
N GLU A 256 12.70 -41.86 16.54
CA GLU A 256 13.00 -41.38 17.88
C GLU A 256 12.65 -39.88 17.92
N PRO A 257 12.18 -39.33 19.05
CA PRO A 257 11.97 -37.90 19.19
C PRO A 257 13.32 -37.18 19.23
N GLY A 258 13.93 -37.01 18.07
CA GLY A 258 14.97 -36.03 17.82
C GLY A 258 14.29 -34.68 17.73
N HIS A 259 14.74 -33.72 18.51
CA HIS A 259 14.36 -32.32 18.33
C HIS A 259 14.89 -31.86 16.96
N GLU A 260 14.12 -32.03 15.92
CA GLU A 260 14.31 -31.25 14.71
C GLU A 260 13.85 -29.84 15.08
N GLU A 261 14.77 -28.97 15.40
CA GLU A 261 14.51 -27.55 15.53
C GLU A 261 14.09 -27.05 14.16
N GLU A 262 12.83 -26.59 14.04
CA GLU A 262 12.29 -26.10 12.79
C GLU A 262 13.12 -24.88 12.31
N GLU A 263 13.60 -24.94 11.09
CA GLU A 263 14.39 -23.88 10.46
C GLU A 263 13.49 -22.68 10.17
N HIS A 264 13.73 -21.54 10.79
CA HIS A 264 12.95 -20.33 10.63
C HIS A 264 13.79 -19.24 9.97
N GLY A 265 13.40 -18.82 8.79
CA GLY A 265 14.07 -17.77 8.07
C GLY A 265 13.64 -16.35 8.49
N ASP A 266 14.51 -15.39 8.21
CA ASP A 266 14.27 -13.97 8.41
C ASP A 266 14.24 -13.20 7.11
N GLN A 267 13.32 -12.22 7.00
CA GLN A 267 13.26 -11.29 5.89
C GLN A 267 13.68 -9.90 6.35
N GLN A 268 14.72 -9.34 5.75
CA GLN A 268 15.17 -7.98 5.99
C GLN A 268 14.71 -7.04 4.89
N VAL A 269 14.00 -5.97 5.26
CA VAL A 269 13.45 -4.97 4.33
C VAL A 269 13.99 -3.59 4.69
N ARG A 270 14.52 -2.87 3.70
CA ARG A 270 14.99 -1.49 3.86
C ARG A 270 14.42 -0.64 2.73
N ASN A 271 13.77 0.48 3.08
CA ASN A 271 13.22 1.42 2.13
C ASN A 271 13.67 2.85 2.45
N ALA A 272 14.16 3.53 1.46
CA ALA A 272 14.49 4.95 1.52
C ALA A 272 13.76 5.70 0.41
N ASN A 273 13.01 6.73 0.76
CA ASN A 273 12.21 7.50 -0.17
C ASN A 273 12.47 8.99 0.00
N ILE A 274 12.59 9.69 -1.12
CA ILE A 274 12.62 11.14 -1.15
C ILE A 274 11.74 11.63 -2.30
N SER A 275 10.89 12.62 -2.05
CA SER A 275 10.15 13.29 -3.11
C SER A 275 10.21 14.80 -2.97
N TRP A 276 10.28 15.46 -4.10
CA TRP A 276 10.23 16.90 -4.24
C TRP A 276 9.06 17.29 -5.13
N GLU A 277 8.24 18.18 -4.61
CA GLU A 277 7.12 18.75 -5.32
C GLU A 277 7.32 20.25 -5.47
N SER A 278 6.92 20.81 -6.61
CA SER A 278 6.89 22.25 -6.81
C SER A 278 5.68 22.68 -7.61
N ASP A 279 5.02 23.71 -7.13
CA ASP A 279 3.88 24.36 -7.80
C ASP A 279 4.25 25.81 -8.11
N ARG A 280 4.06 26.22 -9.38
CA ARG A 280 4.32 27.58 -9.85
C ARG A 280 3.18 28.10 -10.71
N LYS A 281 2.64 29.26 -10.34
CA LYS A 281 1.64 29.94 -11.17
C LYS A 281 2.28 30.57 -12.41
N VAL A 282 1.74 30.23 -13.60
CA VAL A 282 2.18 30.73 -14.91
C VAL A 282 0.94 31.22 -15.68
N GLY A 283 0.63 32.49 -15.59
CA GLY A 283 -0.65 33.04 -16.08
C GLY A 283 -1.83 32.41 -15.36
N ASP A 284 -2.78 31.84 -16.13
CA ASP A 284 -3.96 31.11 -15.60
C ASP A 284 -3.68 29.65 -15.29
N TRP A 285 -2.46 29.19 -15.51
CA TRP A 285 -2.03 27.80 -15.29
C TRP A 285 -1.19 27.67 -14.03
N VAL A 286 -1.20 26.50 -13.48
CA VAL A 286 -0.24 26.07 -12.46
C VAL A 286 0.64 25.01 -13.10
N LEU A 287 1.93 25.29 -13.18
CA LEU A 287 2.95 24.29 -13.51
C LEU A 287 3.28 23.54 -12.23
N ARG A 288 3.07 22.23 -12.26
CA ARG A 288 3.37 21.32 -11.16
C ARG A 288 4.39 20.30 -11.57
N ASN A 289 5.39 20.10 -10.71
CA ASN A 289 6.38 19.03 -10.84
C ASN A 289 6.38 18.17 -9.59
N ILE A 290 6.48 16.86 -9.78
CA ILE A 290 6.70 15.87 -8.72
C ILE A 290 7.85 14.99 -9.17
N THR A 291 8.91 14.94 -8.38
CA THR A 291 10.05 14.05 -8.58
C THR A 291 10.17 13.16 -7.36
N GLY A 292 10.19 11.85 -7.56
CA GLY A 292 10.33 10.86 -6.50
C GLY A 292 11.46 9.91 -6.80
N PHE A 293 12.22 9.54 -5.76
CA PHE A 293 13.25 8.52 -5.79
C PHE A 293 13.00 7.54 -4.64
N GLN A 294 13.14 6.27 -4.94
CA GLN A 294 13.03 5.19 -3.98
C GLN A 294 14.18 4.21 -4.17
N SER A 295 14.76 3.78 -3.06
CA SER A 295 15.63 2.62 -2.97
C SER A 295 14.97 1.64 -2.00
N ALA A 296 14.60 0.46 -2.50
CA ALA A 296 14.04 -0.62 -1.71
C ALA A 296 14.95 -1.83 -1.80
N SER A 297 15.26 -2.45 -0.68
CA SER A 297 15.99 -3.71 -0.64
C SER A 297 15.23 -4.73 0.19
N ARG A 298 15.32 -6.00 -0.23
CA ARG A 298 14.76 -7.14 0.46
C ARG A 298 15.77 -8.28 0.39
N ALA A 299 16.00 -8.92 1.52
CA ALA A 299 16.87 -10.07 1.66
C ALA A 299 16.16 -11.12 2.50
N GLU A 300 16.19 -12.36 2.09
CA GLU A 300 15.60 -13.51 2.78
C GLU A 300 16.75 -14.44 3.18
N TYR A 301 16.79 -14.77 4.45
CA TYR A 301 17.79 -15.61 5.07
C TYR A 301 17.13 -16.91 5.48
N GLU A 302 17.78 -18.03 5.26
CA GLU A 302 17.48 -19.30 5.91
C GLU A 302 18.34 -19.41 7.18
N GLU A 303 17.83 -19.98 8.25
CA GLU A 303 18.65 -20.45 9.35
C GLU A 303 19.17 -21.85 9.01
N HIS A 304 20.46 -21.99 8.79
CA HIS A 304 21.11 -23.28 8.71
C HIS A 304 21.54 -23.70 10.11
N HIS A 305 21.08 -24.84 10.59
CA HIS A 305 21.65 -25.48 11.77
C HIS A 305 23.04 -26.00 11.40
N GLU A 306 24.04 -25.51 12.12
CA GLU A 306 25.34 -26.16 12.14
C GLU A 306 25.13 -27.55 12.76
N ASP A 307 25.31 -28.61 11.99
CA ASP A 307 25.46 -29.97 12.53
C ASP A 307 26.65 -29.99 13.49
N GLU A 308 26.36 -29.95 14.79
CA GLU A 308 27.39 -29.91 15.86
C GLU A 308 28.33 -31.17 15.91
N ASP A 309 28.25 -32.09 14.95
CA ASP A 309 28.85 -33.41 15.05
C ASP A 309 30.07 -33.70 14.15
N GLU A 310 30.66 -32.72 13.47
CA GLU A 310 31.96 -32.96 12.84
C GLU A 310 33.12 -32.30 13.63
N PRO A 311 33.92 -33.07 14.41
CA PRO A 311 35.07 -32.52 15.12
C PRO A 311 36.23 -32.27 14.15
N GLY A 312 36.34 -31.06 13.62
CA GLY A 312 37.51 -30.71 12.81
C GLY A 312 37.46 -29.39 12.05
N ASP A 313 36.38 -28.67 11.99
CA ASP A 313 36.33 -27.40 11.27
C ASP A 313 36.84 -26.25 12.18
N GLU A 314 37.74 -25.44 11.62
CA GLU A 314 38.25 -24.23 12.26
C GLU A 314 37.11 -23.19 12.36
N PRO A 315 37.03 -22.40 13.45
CA PRO A 315 35.99 -21.38 13.59
C PRO A 315 36.28 -20.20 12.67
N GLY A 316 35.82 -20.32 11.43
CA GLY A 316 35.73 -19.25 10.45
C GLY A 316 34.29 -19.07 10.09
N HIS A 317 33.51 -18.42 10.97
CA HIS A 317 32.15 -17.98 10.60
C HIS A 317 32.26 -16.94 9.49
N GLU A 318 32.21 -17.38 8.23
CA GLU A 318 31.81 -16.48 7.16
C GLU A 318 30.32 -16.24 7.41
N GLU A 319 29.91 -14.99 7.67
CA GLU A 319 28.49 -14.61 7.69
C GLU A 319 27.91 -15.02 6.34
N GLU A 320 27.11 -16.09 6.31
CA GLU A 320 26.45 -16.55 5.10
C GLU A 320 25.56 -15.42 4.57
N GLY A 321 25.58 -15.21 3.25
CA GLY A 321 24.77 -14.20 2.60
C GLY A 321 23.29 -14.56 2.69
N PRO A 322 22.37 -13.66 2.27
CA PRO A 322 20.97 -14.05 2.15
C PRO A 322 20.80 -15.11 1.06
N HIS A 323 19.90 -16.07 1.26
CA HIS A 323 19.59 -17.06 0.25
C HIS A 323 19.12 -16.37 -1.05
N ILE A 324 18.16 -15.46 -0.95
CA ILE A 324 17.80 -14.55 -2.05
C ILE A 324 17.85 -13.09 -1.57
N GLY A 325 18.27 -12.20 -2.46
CA GLY A 325 18.32 -10.79 -2.13
C GLY A 325 18.30 -9.90 -3.37
N PHE A 326 17.53 -8.82 -3.31
CA PHE A 326 17.41 -7.91 -4.43
C PHE A 326 17.19 -6.46 -4.02
N ASN A 327 17.63 -5.57 -4.89
CA ASN A 327 17.51 -4.14 -4.76
C ASN A 327 16.64 -3.59 -5.89
N LEU A 328 15.67 -2.75 -5.55
CA LEU A 328 14.90 -1.97 -6.51
C LEU A 328 15.24 -0.49 -6.35
N LEU A 329 15.77 0.11 -7.40
CA LEU A 329 15.85 1.56 -7.53
C LEU A 329 14.73 2.02 -8.45
N SER A 330 13.89 2.95 -8.00
CA SER A 330 12.88 3.58 -8.84
C SER A 330 12.97 5.10 -8.80
N ALA A 331 12.72 5.72 -9.93
CA ALA A 331 12.65 7.17 -10.09
C ALA A 331 11.43 7.53 -10.91
N THR A 332 10.68 8.52 -10.47
CA THR A 332 9.50 9.03 -11.18
C THR A 332 9.57 10.54 -11.28
N GLN A 333 9.35 11.07 -12.48
CA GLN A 333 9.19 12.50 -12.74
C GLN A 333 7.83 12.73 -13.40
N THR A 334 7.01 13.56 -12.79
CA THR A 334 5.72 14.01 -13.36
C THR A 334 5.74 15.53 -13.48
N THR A 335 5.49 16.03 -14.68
CA THR A 335 5.32 17.47 -14.96
C THR A 335 3.94 17.69 -15.54
N SER A 336 3.16 18.58 -14.97
CA SER A 336 1.81 18.88 -15.44
C SER A 336 1.50 20.38 -15.45
N LEU A 337 0.63 20.76 -16.37
CA LEU A 337 -0.01 22.06 -16.45
C LEU A 337 -1.48 21.90 -16.07
N GLN A 338 -1.91 22.64 -15.07
CA GLN A 338 -3.25 22.60 -14.53
C GLN A 338 -3.93 23.97 -14.68
N LYS A 339 -5.13 23.97 -15.27
CA LYS A 339 -5.96 25.15 -15.37
C LYS A 339 -7.28 24.92 -14.66
N MET A 340 -7.49 25.68 -13.60
CA MET A 340 -8.74 25.67 -12.85
C MET A 340 -9.67 26.78 -13.36
N SER A 341 -10.95 26.46 -13.46
CA SER A 341 -12.03 27.42 -13.76
C SER A 341 -13.12 27.25 -12.71
N SER A 342 -14.08 28.17 -12.68
CA SER A 342 -15.24 28.09 -11.78
C SER A 342 -16.08 26.80 -11.94
N SER A 343 -15.96 26.12 -13.08
CA SER A 343 -16.77 24.93 -13.40
C SER A 343 -15.94 23.66 -13.57
N GLY A 344 -14.60 23.68 -13.44
CA GLY A 344 -13.83 22.48 -13.65
C GLY A 344 -12.32 22.67 -13.68
N LEU A 345 -11.62 21.56 -13.90
CA LEU A 345 -10.16 21.46 -13.95
C LEU A 345 -9.73 20.80 -15.27
N LEU A 346 -8.74 21.37 -15.93
CA LEU A 346 -8.01 20.73 -17.04
C LEU A 346 -6.56 20.48 -16.58
N THR A 347 -6.08 19.27 -16.76
CA THR A 347 -4.69 18.88 -16.51
C THR A 347 -4.10 18.25 -17.76
N LEU A 348 -2.93 18.71 -18.17
CA LEU A 348 -2.11 18.12 -19.22
C LEU A 348 -0.76 17.77 -18.63
N GLY A 349 -0.21 16.61 -18.91
CA GLY A 349 1.03 16.21 -18.27
C GLY A 349 1.85 15.17 -19.02
N VAL A 350 3.09 15.06 -18.57
CA VAL A 350 4.04 14.02 -18.95
C VAL A 350 4.56 13.37 -17.69
N GLN A 351 4.80 12.07 -17.77
CA GLN A 351 5.38 11.29 -16.67
C GLN A 351 6.50 10.41 -17.26
N GLN A 352 7.56 10.30 -16.51
CA GLN A 352 8.68 9.39 -16.81
C GLN A 352 8.91 8.53 -15.57
N GLN A 353 9.13 7.25 -15.79
CA GLN A 353 9.44 6.28 -14.75
C GLN A 353 10.60 5.43 -15.17
N PHE A 354 11.53 5.24 -14.26
CA PHE A 354 12.67 4.33 -14.37
C PHE A 354 12.62 3.35 -13.20
N ARG A 355 12.87 2.07 -13.48
CA ARG A 355 13.03 0.99 -12.48
C ARG A 355 14.28 0.20 -12.84
N SER A 356 15.06 -0.12 -11.83
CA SER A 356 16.23 -1.00 -11.92
C SER A 356 16.12 -2.05 -10.83
N LEU A 357 15.95 -3.29 -11.23
CA LEU A 357 15.94 -4.46 -10.35
C LEU A 357 17.29 -5.14 -10.46
N GLN A 358 17.95 -5.38 -9.34
CA GLN A 358 19.28 -5.97 -9.24
C GLN A 358 19.34 -6.95 -8.09
N ASN A 359 19.95 -8.12 -8.31
CA ASN A 359 20.27 -9.02 -7.21
C ASN A 359 21.35 -8.42 -6.32
N MET A 360 21.35 -8.85 -5.08
CA MET A 360 22.47 -8.61 -4.17
C MET A 360 23.64 -9.53 -4.55
N GLU A 361 24.85 -9.00 -4.55
CA GLU A 361 26.05 -9.79 -4.87
C GLU A 361 26.33 -10.88 -3.82
N ALA A 362 25.86 -10.66 -2.58
CA ALA A 362 25.99 -11.61 -1.48
C ALA A 362 24.89 -12.67 -1.44
N ALA A 363 23.88 -12.61 -2.31
CA ALA A 363 22.82 -13.60 -2.34
C ALA A 363 23.30 -14.90 -3.01
N GLU A 364 22.96 -16.02 -2.42
CA GLU A 364 23.34 -17.37 -2.91
C GLU A 364 22.63 -17.71 -4.21
N GLU A 365 21.34 -17.41 -4.26
CA GLU A 365 20.52 -17.64 -5.44
C GLU A 365 20.07 -16.35 -6.13
N THR A 366 19.87 -16.45 -7.45
CA THR A 366 19.40 -15.37 -8.30
C THR A 366 17.96 -15.64 -8.73
N LEU A 367 16.99 -15.10 -8.00
CA LEU A 367 15.58 -15.20 -8.39
C LEU A 367 15.24 -14.27 -9.58
N TYR A 368 15.80 -13.06 -9.62
CA TYR A 368 15.57 -12.08 -10.69
C TYR A 368 16.88 -11.64 -11.32
N PRO A 369 17.03 -11.70 -12.67
CA PRO A 369 18.22 -11.13 -13.31
C PRO A 369 18.23 -9.60 -13.22
N ASN A 370 19.44 -9.01 -13.25
CA ASN A 370 19.60 -7.57 -13.27
C ASN A 370 18.94 -6.97 -14.53
N LYS A 371 17.90 -6.18 -14.35
CA LYS A 371 17.08 -5.59 -15.43
C LYS A 371 16.68 -4.16 -15.14
N ASN A 372 16.54 -3.40 -16.22
CA ASN A 372 16.04 -2.03 -16.19
C ASN A 372 14.76 -1.91 -17.01
N GLN A 373 13.88 -1.04 -16.55
CA GLN A 373 12.64 -0.68 -17.24
C GLN A 373 12.51 0.83 -17.27
N PHE A 374 12.17 1.37 -18.44
CA PHE A 374 11.92 2.79 -18.64
C PHE A 374 10.55 2.97 -19.30
N GLN A 375 9.77 3.93 -18.80
CA GLN A 375 8.44 4.24 -19.30
C GLN A 375 8.22 5.73 -19.36
N SER A 376 7.68 6.22 -20.47
CA SER A 376 7.23 7.60 -20.65
C SER A 376 5.74 7.62 -20.94
N ALA A 377 5.03 8.58 -20.37
CA ALA A 377 3.60 8.73 -20.57
C ALA A 377 3.22 10.19 -20.87
N PHE A 378 2.21 10.36 -21.71
CA PHE A 378 1.50 11.61 -21.91
C PHE A 378 0.06 11.44 -21.46
N PHE A 379 -0.47 12.39 -20.70
CA PHE A 379 -1.83 12.31 -20.22
C PHE A 379 -2.56 13.66 -20.27
N ALA A 380 -3.86 13.57 -20.47
CA ALA A 380 -4.77 14.70 -20.39
C ALA A 380 -6.00 14.30 -19.56
N HIS A 381 -6.42 15.15 -18.67
CA HIS A 381 -7.60 14.95 -17.86
C HIS A 381 -8.42 16.24 -17.77
N MET A 382 -9.74 16.10 -17.86
CA MET A 382 -10.69 17.19 -17.69
C MET A 382 -11.80 16.75 -16.73
N SER A 383 -12.13 17.61 -15.77
CA SER A 383 -13.35 17.48 -14.97
C SER A 383 -14.19 18.74 -15.09
N LYS A 384 -15.52 18.59 -15.10
CA LYS A 384 -16.47 19.69 -15.22
C LYS A 384 -17.70 19.46 -14.35
N ILE A 385 -18.13 20.52 -13.67
CA ILE A 385 -19.38 20.55 -12.89
C ILE A 385 -20.36 21.47 -13.60
N GLN A 386 -21.53 20.95 -13.95
CA GLN A 386 -22.63 21.69 -14.59
C GLN A 386 -23.97 21.37 -13.92
N GLY A 387 -24.45 22.27 -13.07
CA GLY A 387 -25.68 22.07 -12.31
C GLY A 387 -25.60 20.80 -11.45
N LYS A 388 -26.42 19.81 -11.78
CA LYS A 388 -26.48 18.51 -11.09
C LYS A 388 -25.51 17.46 -11.63
N ASN A 389 -24.73 17.79 -12.66
CA ASN A 389 -23.83 16.85 -13.30
C ASN A 389 -22.37 17.18 -12.97
N LYS A 390 -21.59 16.14 -12.64
CA LYS A 390 -20.12 16.17 -12.63
C LYS A 390 -19.63 15.15 -13.65
N THR A 391 -18.84 15.61 -14.61
CA THR A 391 -18.26 14.77 -15.66
C THR A 391 -16.75 14.82 -15.57
N SER A 392 -16.09 13.69 -15.70
CA SER A 392 -14.64 13.60 -15.80
C SER A 392 -14.27 12.72 -16.99
N ALA A 393 -13.32 13.17 -17.78
CA ALA A 393 -12.77 12.41 -18.91
C ALA A 393 -11.26 12.53 -18.91
N GLY A 394 -10.59 11.45 -19.31
CA GLY A 394 -9.14 11.45 -19.40
C GLY A 394 -8.62 10.43 -20.38
N LEU A 395 -7.42 10.72 -20.89
CA LEU A 395 -6.65 9.90 -21.82
C LEU A 395 -5.20 9.83 -21.33
N ARG A 396 -4.58 8.67 -21.54
CA ARG A 396 -3.15 8.44 -21.28
C ARG A 396 -2.59 7.53 -22.37
N GLY A 397 -1.42 7.87 -22.89
CA GLY A 397 -0.64 7.01 -23.77
C GLY A 397 0.76 6.80 -23.18
N GLU A 398 1.29 5.59 -23.29
CA GLU A 398 2.59 5.19 -22.76
C GLU A 398 3.44 4.54 -23.83
N VAL A 399 4.75 4.83 -23.76
CA VAL A 399 5.79 4.24 -24.61
C VAL A 399 7.06 4.00 -23.80
N GLY A 400 7.81 2.98 -24.16
CA GLY A 400 9.05 2.60 -23.51
C GLY A 400 9.28 1.10 -23.53
N SER A 401 9.47 0.48 -22.37
CA SER A 401 9.62 -0.97 -22.23
C SER A 401 8.38 -1.73 -22.70
N PHE A 402 7.23 -1.08 -22.67
CA PHE A 402 5.98 -1.51 -23.30
C PHE A 402 5.21 -0.29 -23.84
N SER A 403 4.19 -0.52 -24.65
CA SER A 403 3.30 0.52 -25.15
C SER A 403 1.88 0.26 -24.70
N GLY A 404 1.17 1.31 -24.36
CA GLY A 404 -0.19 1.18 -23.87
C GLY A 404 -0.99 2.48 -23.98
N ALA A 405 -2.30 2.34 -23.86
CA ALA A 405 -3.23 3.46 -23.82
C ALA A 405 -4.30 3.21 -22.75
N SER A 406 -4.77 4.28 -22.13
CA SER A 406 -5.86 4.22 -21.17
C SER A 406 -6.83 5.36 -21.39
N PHE A 407 -8.09 5.12 -21.16
CA PHE A 407 -9.09 6.18 -21.11
C PHE A 407 -10.05 5.99 -19.94
N LEU A 408 -10.63 7.08 -19.50
CA LEU A 408 -11.65 7.13 -18.44
C LEU A 408 -12.74 8.10 -18.86
N LEU A 409 -13.99 7.68 -18.70
CA LEU A 409 -15.16 8.54 -18.72
C LEU A 409 -15.99 8.25 -17.47
N ASN A 410 -16.20 9.27 -16.65
CA ASN A 410 -16.99 9.19 -15.44
C ASN A 410 -18.06 10.29 -15.44
N TRP A 411 -19.29 9.91 -15.09
CA TRP A 411 -20.41 10.82 -15.00
C TRP A 411 -21.17 10.58 -13.71
N VAL A 412 -21.42 11.67 -12.97
CA VAL A 412 -22.22 11.69 -11.74
C VAL A 412 -23.40 12.60 -11.95
N HIS A 413 -24.58 12.12 -11.65
CA HIS A 413 -25.81 12.90 -11.68
C HIS A 413 -26.45 12.93 -10.29
N SER A 414 -26.55 14.12 -9.71
CA SER A 414 -27.26 14.34 -8.45
C SER A 414 -28.76 14.53 -8.74
N LEU A 415 -29.55 13.49 -8.52
CA LEU A 415 -31.01 13.55 -8.67
C LEU A 415 -31.60 14.59 -7.72
N ASN A 416 -31.11 14.60 -6.49
CA ASN A 416 -31.42 15.59 -5.45
C ASN A 416 -30.24 15.68 -4.45
N LYS A 417 -30.39 16.46 -3.37
CA LYS A 417 -29.33 16.65 -2.35
C LYS A 417 -28.92 15.37 -1.58
N LYS A 418 -29.65 14.27 -1.77
CA LYS A 418 -29.44 13.02 -1.03
C LYS A 418 -29.12 11.82 -1.92
N LEU A 419 -29.40 11.91 -3.22
CA LEU A 419 -29.34 10.77 -4.11
C LEU A 419 -28.53 11.10 -5.36
N ASP A 420 -27.46 10.35 -5.55
CA ASP A 420 -26.54 10.45 -6.69
C ASP A 420 -26.50 9.12 -7.45
N ILE A 421 -26.39 9.20 -8.76
CA ILE A 421 -26.08 8.08 -9.65
C ILE A 421 -24.75 8.38 -10.32
N GLN A 422 -23.86 7.42 -10.29
CA GLN A 422 -22.57 7.48 -10.95
C GLN A 422 -22.46 6.36 -11.98
N SER A 423 -21.93 6.67 -13.16
CA SER A 423 -21.55 5.71 -14.18
C SER A 423 -20.11 5.94 -14.60
N ARG A 424 -19.36 4.86 -14.79
CA ARG A 424 -17.98 4.90 -15.25
C ARG A 424 -17.75 3.88 -16.34
N ILE A 425 -17.05 4.29 -17.39
CA ILE A 425 -16.45 3.41 -18.39
C ILE A 425 -14.97 3.74 -18.46
N SER A 426 -14.12 2.74 -18.45
CA SER A 426 -12.69 2.93 -18.58
C SER A 426 -12.02 1.75 -19.27
N TYR A 427 -10.93 2.05 -19.93
CA TYR A 427 -10.04 1.07 -20.54
C TYR A 427 -8.63 1.35 -20.04
N GLY A 428 -7.91 0.30 -19.69
CA GLY A 428 -6.54 0.38 -19.22
C GLY A 428 -5.66 -0.68 -19.87
N THR A 429 -4.36 -0.37 -19.92
CA THR A 429 -3.32 -1.30 -20.37
C THR A 429 -2.26 -1.38 -19.27
N ARG A 430 -1.79 -2.58 -18.93
CA ARG A 430 -0.67 -2.79 -18.01
C ARG A 430 0.43 -3.59 -18.71
N GLY A 431 1.65 -3.08 -18.67
CA GLY A 431 2.81 -3.86 -19.10
C GLY A 431 3.20 -4.92 -18.06
N PRO A 432 3.78 -6.04 -18.49
CA PRO A 432 4.30 -7.02 -17.55
C PRO A 432 5.47 -6.45 -16.75
N GLN A 433 5.55 -6.78 -15.48
CA GLN A 433 6.64 -6.35 -14.60
C GLN A 433 7.91 -7.15 -14.87
N LEU A 434 9.04 -6.67 -14.36
CA LEU A 434 10.34 -7.34 -14.54
C LEU A 434 10.31 -8.74 -13.91
N GLU A 435 9.68 -8.85 -12.77
CA GLU A 435 9.51 -10.07 -11.99
C GLU A 435 8.66 -11.10 -12.76
N GLU A 436 7.54 -10.69 -13.34
CA GLU A 436 6.65 -11.55 -14.14
C GLU A 436 7.35 -12.11 -15.40
N ARG A 437 8.29 -11.35 -15.94
CA ARG A 437 8.99 -11.72 -17.18
C ARG A 437 10.25 -12.54 -16.95
N PHE A 438 10.91 -12.37 -15.83
CA PHE A 438 12.29 -12.81 -15.68
C PHE A 438 12.56 -13.56 -14.38
N ALA A 439 11.57 -13.85 -13.54
CA ALA A 439 11.75 -14.72 -12.39
C ALA A 439 12.25 -16.10 -12.83
N TYR A 440 13.26 -16.63 -12.15
CA TYR A 440 13.71 -18.01 -12.34
C TYR A 440 14.50 -18.45 -11.11
N GLY A 441 13.85 -19.09 -10.17
CA GLY A 441 14.46 -19.55 -8.93
C GLY A 441 13.43 -19.87 -7.86
N THR A 442 13.92 -20.36 -6.75
CA THR A 442 13.13 -20.65 -5.56
C THR A 442 12.81 -19.33 -4.83
N HIS A 443 11.55 -19.14 -4.51
CA HIS A 443 11.07 -18.05 -3.69
C HIS A 443 10.61 -18.64 -2.36
N ILE A 444 11.49 -18.64 -1.37
CA ILE A 444 11.32 -19.33 -0.10
C ILE A 444 10.09 -18.81 0.64
N GLY A 445 10.00 -17.50 0.87
CA GLY A 445 8.85 -16.89 1.54
C GLY A 445 7.51 -17.11 0.85
N ALA A 446 7.53 -17.55 -0.44
CA ALA A 446 6.34 -17.97 -1.19
C ALA A 446 6.20 -19.50 -1.29
N GLY A 447 7.17 -20.27 -0.80
CA GLY A 447 7.17 -21.74 -0.82
C GLY A 447 7.09 -22.35 -2.23
N ARG A 448 7.74 -21.73 -3.25
CA ARG A 448 7.57 -22.17 -4.64
C ARG A 448 8.73 -21.76 -5.54
N PHE A 449 8.97 -22.55 -6.58
CA PHE A 449 9.84 -22.17 -7.68
C PHE A 449 9.07 -21.32 -8.69
N GLU A 450 9.55 -20.15 -9.05
CA GLU A 450 8.91 -19.22 -10.00
C GLU A 450 9.62 -19.23 -11.36
N VAL A 451 8.83 -19.25 -12.44
CA VAL A 451 9.32 -19.21 -13.82
C VAL A 451 8.60 -18.10 -14.58
N GLY A 452 9.31 -17.02 -14.88
CA GLY A 452 8.83 -15.91 -15.69
C GLY A 452 8.74 -16.25 -17.18
N ASP A 453 7.97 -15.45 -17.93
CA ASP A 453 7.93 -15.56 -19.39
C ASP A 453 8.28 -14.22 -20.05
N SER A 454 9.43 -14.18 -20.72
CA SER A 454 9.90 -12.98 -21.43
C SER A 454 9.02 -12.56 -22.61
N ASN A 455 8.15 -13.45 -23.10
CA ASN A 455 7.22 -13.20 -24.20
C ASN A 455 5.89 -12.57 -23.76
N LEU A 456 5.67 -12.39 -22.44
CA LEU A 456 4.48 -11.74 -21.94
C LEU A 456 4.27 -10.38 -22.62
N THR A 457 3.03 -10.16 -23.05
CA THR A 457 2.56 -8.90 -23.66
C THR A 457 1.78 -8.07 -22.64
N SER A 458 1.44 -6.85 -23.00
CA SER A 458 0.60 -6.02 -22.14
C SER A 458 -0.80 -6.62 -21.98
N GLU A 459 -1.27 -6.75 -20.74
CA GLU A 459 -2.67 -7.05 -20.48
C GLU A 459 -3.52 -5.79 -20.68
N THR A 460 -4.77 -5.96 -21.08
CA THR A 460 -5.72 -4.86 -21.23
C THR A 460 -7.01 -5.15 -20.49
N MET A 461 -7.70 -4.11 -20.05
CA MET A 461 -8.95 -4.23 -19.31
C MET A 461 -9.99 -3.22 -19.80
N LEU A 462 -11.20 -3.70 -20.05
CA LEU A 462 -12.38 -2.86 -20.20
C LEU A 462 -13.23 -2.97 -18.93
N ASN A 463 -13.56 -1.81 -18.34
CA ASN A 463 -14.34 -1.73 -17.12
C ASN A 463 -15.60 -0.89 -17.30
N GLY A 464 -16.73 -1.38 -16.79
CA GLY A 464 -17.98 -0.67 -16.64
C GLY A 464 -18.47 -0.70 -15.21
N GLU A 465 -18.90 0.44 -14.67
CA GLU A 465 -19.42 0.55 -13.30
C GLU A 465 -20.66 1.41 -13.24
N ILE A 466 -21.55 1.06 -12.32
CA ILE A 466 -22.66 1.90 -11.89
C ILE A 466 -22.73 1.90 -10.37
N ASN A 467 -22.87 3.09 -9.77
CA ASN A 467 -23.00 3.26 -8.34
C ASN A 467 -24.19 4.16 -8.03
N ILE A 468 -24.92 3.84 -6.96
CA ILE A 468 -26.02 4.64 -6.42
C ILE A 468 -25.67 4.99 -4.98
N GLY A 469 -25.62 6.26 -4.68
CA GLY A 469 -25.36 6.80 -3.36
C GLY A 469 -26.58 7.52 -2.80
N TYR A 470 -27.04 7.11 -1.63
CA TYR A 470 -28.05 7.84 -0.85
C TYR A 470 -27.44 8.31 0.45
N ASN A 471 -27.47 9.64 0.66
CA ASN A 471 -26.87 10.26 1.85
C ASN A 471 -27.92 11.11 2.59
N SER A 472 -28.13 10.80 3.87
CA SER A 472 -28.97 11.58 4.77
C SER A 472 -28.35 11.62 6.17
N LYS A 473 -28.92 12.40 7.07
CA LYS A 473 -28.46 12.43 8.47
C LYS A 473 -28.59 11.08 9.18
N VAL A 474 -29.57 10.26 8.80
CA VAL A 474 -29.90 9.00 9.45
C VAL A 474 -29.33 7.79 8.71
N PHE A 475 -29.35 7.83 7.37
CA PHE A 475 -28.91 6.71 6.54
C PHE A 475 -27.91 7.17 5.48
N ASN A 476 -26.85 6.39 5.33
CA ASN A 476 -25.90 6.49 4.25
C ASN A 476 -25.86 5.11 3.57
N LEU A 477 -26.29 5.04 2.31
CA LEU A 477 -26.31 3.81 1.54
C LEU A 477 -25.51 4.03 0.26
N GLN A 478 -24.57 3.15 0.00
CA GLN A 478 -23.90 3.04 -1.30
C GLN A 478 -24.10 1.62 -1.83
N VAL A 479 -24.52 1.50 -3.08
CA VAL A 479 -24.60 0.23 -3.79
C VAL A 479 -23.98 0.41 -5.15
N GLY A 480 -23.06 -0.46 -5.52
CA GLY A 480 -22.35 -0.42 -6.79
C GLY A 480 -22.31 -1.80 -7.44
N ALA A 481 -22.31 -1.82 -8.75
CA ALA A 481 -22.01 -2.99 -9.55
C ALA A 481 -20.89 -2.68 -10.52
N TYR A 482 -20.02 -3.64 -10.76
CA TYR A 482 -18.91 -3.51 -11.69
C TYR A 482 -18.77 -4.76 -12.56
N TYR A 483 -18.19 -4.55 -13.74
CA TYR A 483 -17.88 -5.58 -14.74
C TYR A 483 -16.53 -5.23 -15.37
N GLN A 484 -15.57 -6.15 -15.32
CA GLN A 484 -14.21 -5.98 -15.79
C GLN A 484 -13.83 -7.16 -16.68
N PHE A 485 -13.57 -6.89 -17.94
CA PHE A 485 -13.10 -7.88 -18.89
C PHE A 485 -11.63 -7.63 -19.21
N TYR A 486 -10.80 -8.65 -19.03
CA TYR A 486 -9.37 -8.63 -19.27
C TYR A 486 -9.04 -9.49 -20.49
N ASN A 487 -8.24 -8.95 -21.40
CA ASN A 487 -7.52 -9.75 -22.38
C ASN A 487 -6.08 -9.91 -21.90
N ASP A 488 -5.53 -11.09 -22.15
CA ASP A 488 -4.14 -11.42 -21.82
C ASP A 488 -3.80 -11.16 -20.33
N PHE A 489 -4.72 -11.49 -19.42
CA PHE A 489 -4.51 -11.37 -17.98
C PHE A 489 -3.33 -12.23 -17.54
N ILE A 490 -2.31 -11.60 -16.95
CA ILE A 490 -1.10 -12.27 -16.47
C ILE A 490 -1.40 -12.95 -15.12
N HIS A 491 -1.15 -14.22 -15.03
CA HIS A 491 -1.34 -15.03 -13.83
C HIS A 491 -0.28 -16.11 -13.71
N THR A 492 -0.11 -16.66 -12.53
CA THR A 492 0.70 -17.85 -12.32
C THR A 492 -0.16 -19.11 -12.33
N SER A 493 0.38 -20.20 -12.85
CA SER A 493 -0.23 -21.53 -12.77
C SER A 493 0.81 -22.57 -12.36
N PRO A 494 0.45 -23.52 -11.47
CA PRO A 494 1.35 -24.59 -11.10
C PRO A 494 1.54 -25.56 -12.26
N SER A 495 2.72 -26.16 -12.35
CA SER A 495 3.01 -27.30 -13.23
C SER A 495 3.25 -28.55 -12.41
N ASP A 496 2.66 -29.65 -12.87
CA ASP A 496 2.62 -30.93 -12.17
C ASP A 496 3.76 -31.88 -12.59
N SER A 497 4.80 -31.41 -13.30
CA SER A 497 5.65 -32.35 -14.07
C SER A 497 6.97 -32.79 -13.42
N SER A 498 7.32 -32.38 -12.19
CA SER A 498 8.66 -32.64 -11.66
C SER A 498 8.80 -32.90 -10.15
N GLY A 499 7.70 -33.00 -9.39
CA GLY A 499 7.80 -33.16 -7.92
C GLY A 499 8.14 -31.87 -7.17
N GLU A 500 8.59 -30.86 -7.86
CA GLU A 500 8.71 -29.50 -7.33
C GLU A 500 7.51 -28.65 -7.76
N TRP A 501 6.95 -27.87 -6.84
CA TRP A 501 5.89 -26.90 -7.13
C TRP A 501 6.45 -25.72 -7.94
N ARG A 502 6.45 -25.85 -9.28
CA ARG A 502 6.86 -24.77 -10.19
C ARG A 502 5.65 -23.96 -10.65
N PHE A 503 5.72 -22.66 -10.52
CA PHE A 503 4.69 -21.72 -10.92
C PHE A 503 5.16 -20.93 -12.14
N TYR A 504 4.46 -21.10 -13.26
CA TYR A 504 4.76 -20.43 -14.52
C TYR A 504 3.87 -19.21 -14.70
N TYR A 505 4.46 -18.08 -15.09
CA TYR A 505 3.71 -16.92 -15.53
C TYR A 505 3.11 -17.17 -16.91
N ASN A 506 1.81 -16.93 -17.05
CA ASN A 506 1.02 -17.20 -18.26
C ASN A 506 0.03 -16.07 -18.49
N GLN A 507 -0.57 -16.03 -19.69
CA GLN A 507 -1.63 -15.09 -20.05
C GLN A 507 -2.90 -15.81 -20.49
N LYS A 508 -4.06 -15.32 -20.04
CA LYS A 508 -5.37 -15.82 -20.41
C LYS A 508 -6.43 -14.73 -20.20
N ASP A 509 -7.50 -14.76 -21.01
CA ASP A 509 -8.64 -13.87 -20.78
C ASP A 509 -9.31 -14.15 -19.44
N ALA A 510 -9.74 -13.07 -18.75
CA ALA A 510 -10.39 -13.17 -17.46
C ALA A 510 -11.59 -12.22 -17.37
N LEU A 511 -12.56 -12.62 -16.57
CA LEU A 511 -13.78 -11.85 -16.31
C LEU A 511 -14.00 -11.73 -14.81
N LEU A 512 -14.08 -10.49 -14.33
CA LEU A 512 -14.42 -10.17 -12.95
C LEU A 512 -15.67 -9.31 -12.92
N TYR A 513 -16.60 -9.64 -12.07
CA TYR A 513 -17.80 -8.82 -11.82
C TYR A 513 -18.25 -8.97 -10.38
N GLY A 514 -18.95 -7.96 -9.88
CA GLY A 514 -19.43 -8.00 -8.52
C GLY A 514 -20.39 -6.88 -8.19
N VAL A 515 -20.98 -7.01 -7.01
CA VAL A 515 -21.82 -6.00 -6.38
C VAL A 515 -21.23 -5.67 -5.02
N GLU A 516 -21.12 -4.38 -4.72
CA GLU A 516 -20.60 -3.84 -3.47
C GLU A 516 -21.70 -3.04 -2.79
N GLY A 517 -21.80 -3.18 -1.47
CA GLY A 517 -22.76 -2.42 -0.69
C GLY A 517 -22.13 -1.89 0.59
N ARG A 518 -22.52 -0.68 0.98
CA ARG A 518 -22.16 -0.07 2.25
C ARG A 518 -23.38 0.59 2.86
N LEU A 519 -23.64 0.29 4.11
CA LEU A 519 -24.75 0.87 4.87
C LEU A 519 -24.21 1.53 6.14
N GLY A 520 -24.50 2.80 6.33
CA GLY A 520 -24.35 3.52 7.58
C GLY A 520 -25.72 3.89 8.13
N TRP A 521 -26.00 3.59 9.38
CA TRP A 521 -27.22 3.94 10.06
C TRP A 521 -26.92 4.69 11.35
N ASN A 522 -27.38 5.93 11.44
CA ASN A 522 -27.18 6.84 12.56
C ASN A 522 -28.54 7.19 13.17
N PRO A 523 -29.17 6.29 13.98
CA PRO A 523 -30.49 6.54 14.56
C PRO A 523 -30.52 7.74 15.50
N THR A 524 -29.42 8.06 16.11
CA THR A 524 -29.23 9.24 16.98
C THR A 524 -27.83 9.83 16.76
N ASP A 525 -27.57 11.02 17.28
CA ASP A 525 -26.25 11.66 17.24
C ASP A 525 -25.18 10.89 18.07
N ARG A 526 -25.59 9.85 18.83
CA ARG A 526 -24.70 9.08 19.72
C ARG A 526 -24.54 7.62 19.32
N ILE A 527 -25.38 7.12 18.41
CA ILE A 527 -25.40 5.71 18.02
C ILE A 527 -25.19 5.63 16.52
N HIS A 528 -24.15 4.93 16.12
CA HIS A 528 -23.74 4.77 14.72
C HIS A 528 -23.48 3.30 14.43
N PHE A 529 -24.09 2.78 13.35
CA PHE A 529 -23.85 1.43 12.84
C PHE A 529 -23.28 1.54 11.42
N HIS A 530 -22.25 0.78 11.14
CA HIS A 530 -21.63 0.67 9.81
C HIS A 530 -21.44 -0.80 9.45
N SER A 531 -21.73 -1.16 8.20
CA SER A 531 -21.47 -2.49 7.65
C SER A 531 -20.92 -2.38 6.23
#